data_cecfdeb850011cfbbf561d63f5f9ec47
#
_entry.id   cecfdeb850011cfbbf561d63f5f9ec47
#
_cell.length_a   1.000
_cell.length_b   1.000
_cell.length_c   1.000
_cell.angle_alpha   90.00
_cell.angle_beta   90.00
_cell.angle_gamma   90.00
#
_symmetry.space_group_name_H-M   'P 1'
#
loop_
_entity.id
_entity.type
_entity.pdbx_description
1 polymer ?
#
loop_
_entity_poly.entity_id
_entity_poly.type
_entity_poly.pdbx_seq_one_letter_code
_entity_poly.pdbx_strand_id
1 'polypeptide(L)'
;MRPNTFLRLLLLSLLMISSTSYAHNEFPTLKGPYMGQKPAGLIAEPFAPGIISKEGWELEGVFAPGMKEFYFTTNRKRATVMGFRQENNIWTKYIEFPRTGEIVFSPDGKRMHMAKRYKDRIGNGWSELKSLGPMFDRKDWGIMRLSASANGTYVFDDYMSNDVIRISTIKDGKRQAPIKMDSVVNTGKWTAHPFIAPDESYLIWDSEREGGLGDTDLYIRFKQKDGSWGPAINMGDKVNSDKAEFYASVTPDGKYILFNRTIDDKGNIDIYWVDAQIIETLRPKL
;
A
#
# COMPACT_ATOMS: atom_id res chain seq x y z
N MET A 1 -33.22 52.05 -73.18
CA MET A 1 -32.86 52.41 -71.78
C MET A 1 -32.75 51.18 -70.98
N ARG A 2 -31.64 50.90 -70.39
CA ARG A 2 -31.28 49.63 -69.72
C ARG A 2 -31.66 49.72 -68.21
N PRO A 3 -32.23 48.68 -67.57
CA PRO A 3 -32.38 48.62 -66.13
C PRO A 3 -31.08 47.97 -65.44
N ASN A 4 -30.69 48.58 -64.38
CA ASN A 4 -29.57 48.12 -63.50
C ASN A 4 -29.98 46.93 -62.64
N THR A 5 -29.18 45.89 -62.71
CA THR A 5 -29.32 44.68 -61.88
C THR A 5 -28.52 44.91 -60.58
N PHE A 6 -29.15 44.99 -59.43
CA PHE A 6 -28.51 44.97 -58.12
C PHE A 6 -28.23 43.52 -57.73
N LEU A 7 -26.95 43.24 -57.61
CA LEU A 7 -26.43 41.95 -57.11
C LEU A 7 -26.44 42.00 -55.56
N ARG A 8 -27.32 41.24 -54.93
CA ARG A 8 -27.32 41.06 -53.48
C ARG A 8 -26.34 39.95 -53.11
N LEU A 9 -25.18 40.29 -52.51
CA LEU A 9 -24.32 39.34 -51.82
C LEU A 9 -24.99 38.90 -50.51
N LEU A 10 -25.30 37.59 -50.39
CA LEU A 10 -25.63 36.94 -49.16
C LEU A 10 -24.33 36.54 -48.47
N LEU A 11 -23.92 37.19 -47.37
CA LEU A 11 -22.90 36.69 -46.47
C LEU A 11 -23.49 35.59 -45.58
N LEU A 12 -23.16 34.34 -45.84
CA LEU A 12 -23.34 33.25 -44.88
C LEU A 12 -22.22 33.32 -43.84
N SER A 13 -22.50 33.82 -42.66
CA SER A 13 -21.63 33.69 -41.48
C SER A 13 -21.73 32.26 -40.93
N LEU A 14 -20.74 31.41 -41.19
CA LEU A 14 -20.54 30.11 -40.55
C LEU A 14 -20.15 30.38 -39.08
N LEU A 15 -21.07 30.23 -38.14
CA LEU A 15 -20.72 30.10 -36.73
C LEU A 15 -20.06 28.74 -36.52
N MET A 16 -18.75 28.73 -36.41
CA MET A 16 -18.05 27.58 -35.84
C MET A 16 -18.34 27.55 -34.32
N ILE A 17 -19.22 26.67 -33.91
CA ILE A 17 -19.38 26.29 -32.51
C ILE A 17 -18.18 25.37 -32.18
N SER A 18 -17.12 25.96 -31.63
CA SER A 18 -16.08 25.19 -31.00
C SER A 18 -16.63 24.56 -29.72
N SER A 19 -17.07 23.32 -29.81
CA SER A 19 -17.34 22.49 -28.63
C SER A 19 -16.00 22.22 -27.94
N THR A 20 -15.67 23.00 -26.94
CA THR A 20 -14.67 22.63 -25.94
C THR A 20 -15.21 21.44 -25.19
N SER A 21 -14.83 20.23 -25.61
CA SER A 21 -14.98 19.05 -24.78
C SER A 21 -14.09 19.25 -23.56
N TYR A 22 -14.70 19.58 -22.44
CA TYR A 22 -14.09 19.38 -21.15
C TYR A 22 -13.83 17.88 -21.05
N ALA A 23 -12.55 17.48 -21.21
CA ALA A 23 -12.13 16.15 -20.84
C ALA A 23 -12.39 16.03 -19.33
N HIS A 24 -13.51 15.44 -18.94
CA HIS A 24 -13.62 14.84 -17.62
C HIS A 24 -12.43 13.89 -17.51
N ASN A 25 -11.54 14.15 -16.57
CA ASN A 25 -10.52 13.19 -16.15
C ASN A 25 -11.24 12.00 -15.50
N GLU A 26 -11.98 11.25 -16.28
CA GLU A 26 -12.55 9.99 -15.85
C GLU A 26 -11.39 9.01 -15.67
N PHE A 27 -11.32 8.39 -14.51
CA PHE A 27 -10.38 7.32 -14.24
C PHE A 27 -10.55 6.24 -15.32
N PRO A 28 -9.48 5.77 -15.97
CA PRO A 28 -9.61 4.82 -17.07
C PRO A 28 -10.32 3.55 -16.62
N THR A 29 -11.13 2.96 -17.48
CA THR A 29 -11.80 1.69 -17.20
C THR A 29 -10.77 0.57 -17.12
N LEU A 30 -10.51 0.06 -15.91
CA LEU A 30 -9.58 -1.02 -15.65
C LEU A 30 -10.34 -2.36 -15.61
N LYS A 31 -9.82 -3.37 -16.31
CA LYS A 31 -10.43 -4.69 -16.42
C LYS A 31 -9.41 -5.78 -16.09
N GLY A 32 -9.86 -6.86 -15.43
CA GLY A 32 -9.04 -8.02 -15.13
C GLY A 32 -8.43 -7.99 -13.72
N PRO A 33 -7.63 -9.02 -13.37
CA PRO A 33 -6.93 -9.07 -12.08
C PRO A 33 -5.93 -7.91 -11.94
N TYR A 34 -5.55 -7.60 -10.71
CA TYR A 34 -4.54 -6.58 -10.39
C TYR A 34 -4.78 -5.22 -11.09
N MET A 35 -6.05 -4.77 -11.13
CA MET A 35 -6.46 -3.56 -11.84
C MET A 35 -6.10 -3.56 -13.34
N GLY A 36 -6.04 -4.74 -13.96
CA GLY A 36 -5.73 -4.90 -15.38
C GLY A 36 -4.25 -4.79 -15.72
N GLN A 37 -3.37 -4.85 -14.72
CA GLN A 37 -1.94 -4.75 -14.95
C GLN A 37 -1.36 -6.09 -15.45
N LYS A 38 -0.34 -6.01 -16.30
CA LYS A 38 0.49 -7.15 -16.64
C LYS A 38 1.27 -7.58 -15.41
N PRO A 39 1.29 -8.87 -15.06
CA PRO A 39 2.05 -9.38 -13.93
C PRO A 39 3.52 -8.92 -13.89
N ALA A 40 3.99 -8.42 -12.75
CA ALA A 40 5.39 -8.06 -12.54
C ALA A 40 6.29 -9.29 -12.55
N GLY A 41 7.56 -9.10 -12.92
CA GLY A 41 8.58 -10.10 -12.79
C GLY A 41 9.32 -10.04 -11.46
N LEU A 42 10.54 -10.64 -11.44
CA LEU A 42 11.42 -10.66 -10.26
C LEU A 42 12.20 -9.34 -10.02
N ILE A 43 11.99 -8.32 -10.84
CA ILE A 43 12.55 -6.98 -10.68
C ILE A 43 11.39 -6.03 -10.43
N ALA A 44 11.51 -5.19 -9.40
CA ALA A 44 10.47 -4.25 -9.02
C ALA A 44 10.18 -3.22 -10.12
N GLU A 45 8.91 -2.98 -10.39
CA GLU A 45 8.41 -2.00 -11.37
C GLU A 45 7.24 -1.20 -10.80
N PRO A 46 6.93 0.00 -11.32
CA PRO A 46 5.77 0.78 -10.88
C PRO A 46 4.45 0.00 -11.05
N PHE A 47 3.58 0.06 -10.05
CA PHE A 47 2.24 -0.51 -10.10
C PHE A 47 1.27 0.44 -10.80
N ALA A 48 0.61 -0.03 -11.86
CA ALA A 48 -0.39 0.73 -12.63
C ALA A 48 0.09 2.15 -13.01
N PRO A 49 1.22 2.27 -13.74
CA PRO A 49 1.82 3.56 -14.09
C PRO A 49 0.86 4.43 -14.91
N GLY A 50 0.83 5.73 -14.59
CA GLY A 50 -0.10 6.70 -15.18
C GLY A 50 -1.54 6.60 -14.68
N ILE A 51 -1.85 5.59 -13.85
CA ILE A 51 -3.18 5.34 -13.30
C ILE A 51 -3.16 5.49 -11.77
N ILE A 52 -2.39 4.66 -11.09
CA ILE A 52 -2.13 4.70 -9.64
C ILE A 52 -0.81 5.42 -9.40
N SER A 53 0.32 4.87 -9.89
CA SER A 53 1.62 5.53 -9.83
C SER A 53 1.68 6.64 -10.86
N LYS A 54 1.69 7.88 -10.36
CA LYS A 54 1.71 9.13 -11.15
C LYS A 54 2.89 9.97 -10.66
N GLU A 55 3.11 11.10 -11.32
CA GLU A 55 4.04 12.11 -10.79
C GLU A 55 3.42 12.80 -9.56
N GLY A 56 3.48 12.15 -8.39
CA GLY A 56 2.81 12.64 -7.21
C GLY A 56 3.24 11.96 -5.92
N TRP A 57 2.29 11.71 -5.07
CA TRP A 57 2.46 11.12 -3.75
C TRP A 57 1.38 10.07 -3.54
N GLU A 58 1.70 8.84 -3.93
CA GLU A 58 0.85 7.67 -3.81
C GLU A 58 1.48 6.68 -2.83
N LEU A 59 0.73 6.34 -1.77
CA LEU A 59 1.18 5.48 -0.69
C LEU A 59 0.27 4.27 -0.47
N GLU A 60 0.83 3.22 0.15
CA GLU A 60 0.10 2.16 0.83
C GLU A 60 -0.79 1.34 -0.10
N GLY A 61 -0.30 0.99 -1.28
CA GLY A 61 -1.06 0.10 -2.18
C GLY A 61 -1.34 -1.25 -1.54
N VAL A 62 -2.63 -1.59 -1.32
CA VAL A 62 -2.99 -2.85 -0.68
C VAL A 62 -4.26 -3.45 -1.29
N PHE A 63 -4.22 -4.75 -1.60
CA PHE A 63 -5.41 -5.52 -1.94
C PHE A 63 -6.07 -6.08 -0.68
N ALA A 64 -7.39 -6.01 -0.61
CA ALA A 64 -8.14 -6.73 0.42
C ALA A 64 -8.17 -8.24 0.10
N PRO A 65 -8.29 -9.12 1.11
CA PRO A 65 -8.55 -10.53 0.91
C PRO A 65 -9.70 -10.79 -0.06
N GLY A 66 -9.49 -11.75 -0.99
CA GLY A 66 -10.38 -11.99 -2.13
C GLY A 66 -10.00 -11.23 -3.40
N MET A 67 -8.99 -10.34 -3.38
CA MET A 67 -8.43 -9.65 -4.55
C MET A 67 -9.44 -8.83 -5.37
N LYS A 68 -10.56 -8.44 -4.76
CA LYS A 68 -11.65 -7.67 -5.40
C LYS A 68 -11.72 -6.22 -4.94
N GLU A 69 -10.89 -5.82 -4.01
CA GLU A 69 -10.79 -4.44 -3.54
C GLU A 69 -9.32 -4.05 -3.49
N PHE A 70 -9.02 -2.82 -3.90
CA PHE A 70 -7.70 -2.21 -3.84
C PHE A 70 -7.80 -0.84 -3.20
N TYR A 71 -6.88 -0.52 -2.29
CA TYR A 71 -6.84 0.76 -1.61
C TYR A 71 -5.43 1.35 -1.71
N PHE A 72 -5.37 2.67 -1.78
CA PHE A 72 -4.13 3.43 -1.68
C PHE A 72 -4.41 4.83 -1.16
N THR A 73 -3.38 5.50 -0.67
CA THR A 73 -3.47 6.88 -0.21
C THR A 73 -2.87 7.81 -1.26
N THR A 74 -3.52 8.93 -1.49
CA THR A 74 -3.05 9.98 -2.40
C THR A 74 -3.23 11.36 -1.79
N ASN A 75 -2.69 12.42 -2.46
CA ASN A 75 -2.80 13.81 -2.07
C ASN A 75 -2.08 14.16 -0.76
N ARG A 76 -0.79 14.45 -0.87
CA ARG A 76 0.10 14.81 0.25
C ARG A 76 -0.43 15.91 1.18
N LYS A 77 -1.14 16.92 0.64
CA LYS A 77 -1.67 18.04 1.44
C LYS A 77 -2.88 17.65 2.27
N ARG A 78 -3.69 16.73 1.76
CA ARG A 78 -4.89 16.20 2.41
C ARG A 78 -4.97 14.70 2.15
N ALA A 79 -4.11 13.96 2.86
CA ALA A 79 -3.99 12.53 2.67
C ALA A 79 -5.37 11.84 2.68
N THR A 80 -5.73 11.27 1.54
CA THR A 80 -7.05 10.68 1.27
C THR A 80 -6.84 9.25 0.80
N VAL A 81 -7.53 8.32 1.44
CA VAL A 81 -7.61 6.93 1.00
C VAL A 81 -8.62 6.81 -0.12
N MET A 82 -8.20 6.19 -1.21
CA MET A 82 -9.03 5.85 -2.37
C MET A 82 -9.23 4.34 -2.38
N GLY A 83 -10.49 3.89 -2.44
CA GLY A 83 -10.84 2.48 -2.54
C GLY A 83 -11.49 2.15 -3.87
N PHE A 84 -11.00 1.11 -4.54
CA PHE A 84 -11.52 0.56 -5.79
C PHE A 84 -12.07 -0.82 -5.56
N ARG A 85 -13.16 -1.15 -6.24
CA ARG A 85 -13.78 -2.49 -6.21
C ARG A 85 -13.92 -3.04 -7.61
N GLN A 86 -13.68 -4.34 -7.75
CA GLN A 86 -13.92 -5.08 -8.97
C GLN A 86 -15.30 -5.74 -8.95
N GLU A 87 -16.15 -5.36 -9.89
CA GLU A 87 -17.45 -5.99 -10.16
C GLU A 87 -17.52 -6.31 -11.67
N ASN A 88 -18.00 -7.49 -12.03
CA ASN A 88 -18.08 -7.92 -13.43
C ASN A 88 -16.76 -7.71 -14.21
N ASN A 89 -15.63 -7.97 -13.56
CA ASN A 89 -14.29 -7.81 -14.11
C ASN A 89 -13.86 -6.34 -14.39
N ILE A 90 -14.61 -5.35 -13.89
CA ILE A 90 -14.34 -3.92 -14.04
C ILE A 90 -14.03 -3.33 -12.67
N TRP A 91 -12.96 -2.54 -12.58
CA TRP A 91 -12.60 -1.80 -11.38
C TRP A 91 -13.22 -0.41 -11.41
N THR A 92 -13.92 -0.05 -10.33
CA THR A 92 -14.50 1.28 -10.14
C THR A 92 -14.13 1.83 -8.77
N LYS A 93 -13.91 3.13 -8.69
CA LYS A 93 -13.82 3.79 -7.38
C LYS A 93 -15.16 3.69 -6.68
N TYR A 94 -15.17 3.22 -5.44
CA TYR A 94 -16.41 3.04 -4.69
C TYR A 94 -16.42 3.76 -3.33
N ILE A 95 -15.24 4.11 -2.79
CA ILE A 95 -15.12 4.79 -1.51
C ILE A 95 -13.90 5.70 -1.49
N GLU A 96 -14.01 6.82 -0.77
CA GLU A 96 -12.88 7.62 -0.34
C GLU A 96 -13.11 8.16 1.07
N PHE A 97 -12.04 8.33 1.84
CA PHE A 97 -12.10 8.87 3.19
C PHE A 97 -10.74 9.44 3.63
N PRO A 98 -10.72 10.36 4.63
CA PRO A 98 -9.46 10.88 5.17
C PRO A 98 -8.58 9.76 5.74
N ARG A 99 -7.27 9.78 5.45
CA ARG A 99 -6.30 8.86 6.03
C ARG A 99 -6.19 9.09 7.54
N THR A 100 -6.32 8.03 8.32
CA THR A 100 -6.16 8.05 9.79
C THR A 100 -5.05 7.11 10.26
N GLY A 101 -4.40 6.40 9.38
CA GLY A 101 -3.34 5.43 9.55
C GLY A 101 -3.22 4.56 8.32
N GLU A 102 -2.23 3.71 8.29
CA GLU A 102 -1.96 2.82 7.17
C GLU A 102 -2.92 1.65 7.16
N ILE A 103 -3.44 1.34 5.96
CA ILE A 103 -4.40 0.26 5.79
C ILE A 103 -3.68 -1.08 5.74
N VAL A 104 -4.08 -1.99 6.62
CA VAL A 104 -3.71 -3.41 6.58
C VAL A 104 -4.95 -4.24 6.89
N PHE A 105 -5.20 -5.26 6.09
CA PHE A 105 -6.31 -6.17 6.34
C PHE A 105 -5.92 -7.33 7.24
N SER A 106 -6.85 -7.77 8.11
CA SER A 106 -6.74 -9.10 8.71
C SER A 106 -6.81 -10.16 7.61
N PRO A 107 -6.09 -11.30 7.74
CA PRO A 107 -6.05 -12.33 6.69
C PRO A 107 -7.42 -12.89 6.28
N ASP A 108 -8.40 -12.86 7.20
CA ASP A 108 -9.79 -13.29 6.93
C ASP A 108 -10.65 -12.19 6.26
N GLY A 109 -10.10 -11.00 6.02
CA GLY A 109 -10.79 -9.87 5.40
C GLY A 109 -11.86 -9.20 6.24
N LYS A 110 -12.04 -9.63 7.50
CA LYS A 110 -13.11 -9.10 8.36
C LYS A 110 -12.76 -7.77 9.02
N ARG A 111 -11.47 -7.40 9.04
CA ARG A 111 -11.00 -6.16 9.66
C ARG A 111 -10.02 -5.41 8.77
N MET A 112 -10.22 -4.11 8.69
CA MET A 112 -9.29 -3.13 8.14
C MET A 112 -8.64 -2.41 9.31
N HIS A 113 -7.37 -2.66 9.58
CA HIS A 113 -6.56 -1.92 10.54
C HIS A 113 -6.13 -0.58 9.94
N MET A 114 -6.08 0.45 10.78
CA MET A 114 -5.69 1.82 10.44
C MET A 114 -4.96 2.41 11.65
N ALA A 115 -3.67 2.11 11.80
CA ALA A 115 -2.87 2.45 12.97
C ALA A 115 -3.49 1.89 14.29
N LYS A 116 -3.81 2.75 15.25
CA LYS A 116 -4.47 2.40 16.52
C LYS A 116 -5.97 2.13 16.41
N ARG A 117 -6.51 2.16 15.20
CA ARG A 117 -7.92 2.09 14.90
C ARG A 117 -8.21 0.97 13.92
N TYR A 118 -9.48 0.62 13.79
CA TYR A 118 -9.92 -0.37 12.81
C TYR A 118 -11.38 -0.15 12.40
N LYS A 119 -11.74 -0.76 11.28
CA LYS A 119 -13.13 -0.93 10.84
C LYS A 119 -13.40 -2.43 10.66
N ASP A 120 -14.57 -2.88 11.08
CA ASP A 120 -15.02 -4.25 10.81
C ASP A 120 -15.84 -4.28 9.51
N ARG A 121 -15.76 -5.40 8.77
CA ARG A 121 -16.56 -5.63 7.56
C ARG A 121 -18.03 -5.74 7.93
N ILE A 122 -18.89 -4.98 7.26
CA ILE A 122 -20.35 -5.04 7.38
C ILE A 122 -20.92 -5.18 5.96
N GLY A 123 -21.38 -6.38 5.61
CA GLY A 123 -21.83 -6.66 4.24
C GLY A 123 -20.73 -6.30 3.23
N ASN A 124 -21.07 -5.47 2.26
CA ASN A 124 -20.13 -4.99 1.25
C ASN A 124 -19.40 -3.67 1.65
N GLY A 125 -19.55 -3.22 2.88
CA GLY A 125 -18.95 -1.98 3.38
C GLY A 125 -18.14 -2.18 4.66
N TRP A 126 -17.94 -1.08 5.38
CA TRP A 126 -17.15 -0.99 6.60
C TRP A 126 -17.92 -0.30 7.72
N SER A 127 -17.68 -0.71 8.94
CA SER A 127 -18.24 -0.05 10.14
C SER A 127 -17.68 1.36 10.31
N GLU A 128 -18.24 2.08 11.28
CA GLU A 128 -17.58 3.25 11.84
C GLU A 128 -16.20 2.89 12.42
N LEU A 129 -15.34 3.89 12.54
CA LEU A 129 -13.98 3.74 13.03
C LEU A 129 -13.99 3.41 14.53
N LYS A 130 -13.31 2.34 14.94
CA LYS A 130 -13.23 1.84 16.31
C LYS A 130 -11.79 1.92 16.83
N SER A 131 -11.59 2.07 18.15
CA SER A 131 -10.29 1.96 18.81
C SER A 131 -9.91 0.51 19.04
N LEU A 132 -8.61 0.17 18.93
CA LEU A 132 -8.04 -1.11 19.37
C LEU A 132 -8.03 -1.29 20.91
N GLY A 133 -8.46 -0.26 21.64
CA GLY A 133 -8.51 -0.26 23.09
C GLY A 133 -7.23 0.22 23.79
N PRO A 134 -7.25 0.34 25.11
CA PRO A 134 -6.20 1.01 25.89
C PRO A 134 -4.83 0.33 25.81
N MET A 135 -4.76 -0.95 25.44
CA MET A 135 -3.50 -1.66 25.26
C MET A 135 -2.68 -1.10 24.09
N PHE A 136 -3.33 -0.60 23.02
CA PHE A 136 -2.73 -0.05 21.82
C PHE A 136 -2.95 1.46 21.68
N ASP A 137 -4.08 1.98 22.16
CA ASP A 137 -4.44 3.40 22.06
C ASP A 137 -3.74 4.22 23.17
N ARG A 138 -2.43 4.04 23.30
CA ARG A 138 -1.56 4.72 24.27
C ARG A 138 -1.12 6.08 23.72
N LYS A 139 -0.98 7.07 24.60
CA LYS A 139 -0.50 8.42 24.25
C LYS A 139 1.01 8.46 23.98
N ASP A 140 1.76 7.54 24.57
CA ASP A 140 3.22 7.42 24.49
C ASP A 140 3.70 6.53 23.34
N TRP A 141 2.78 5.99 22.51
CA TRP A 141 3.10 5.22 21.32
C TRP A 141 2.59 5.92 20.07
N GLY A 142 3.41 5.87 19.00
CA GLY A 142 3.05 6.32 17.67
C GLY A 142 2.97 5.14 16.72
N ILE A 143 1.77 4.63 16.45
CA ILE A 143 1.55 3.53 15.50
C ILE A 143 1.14 4.11 14.17
N MET A 144 1.90 3.84 13.09
CA MET A 144 1.53 4.13 11.70
C MET A 144 0.87 2.91 11.09
N ARG A 145 1.48 1.73 11.28
CA ARG A 145 1.05 0.45 10.72
C ARG A 145 0.90 -0.62 11.77
N LEU A 146 -0.17 -1.40 11.67
CA LEU A 146 -0.36 -2.63 12.43
C LEU A 146 -0.72 -3.75 11.46
N SER A 147 0.13 -4.78 11.40
CA SER A 147 -0.07 -6.01 10.63
C SER A 147 -0.53 -7.14 11.54
N ALA A 148 -1.39 -8.01 11.03
CA ALA A 148 -1.99 -9.12 11.77
C ALA A 148 -1.79 -10.46 11.07
N SER A 149 -1.40 -11.50 11.81
CA SER A 149 -1.40 -12.89 11.32
C SER A 149 -2.78 -13.57 11.45
N ALA A 150 -2.94 -14.74 10.83
CA ALA A 150 -4.15 -15.55 10.97
C ALA A 150 -4.33 -16.08 12.41
N ASN A 151 -3.23 -16.27 13.15
CA ASN A 151 -3.27 -16.66 14.56
C ASN A 151 -3.54 -15.49 15.52
N GLY A 152 -3.73 -14.28 14.97
CA GLY A 152 -4.02 -13.09 15.75
C GLY A 152 -2.79 -12.41 16.34
N THR A 153 -1.56 -12.78 15.96
CA THR A 153 -0.37 -12.00 16.30
C THR A 153 -0.45 -10.62 15.64
N TYR A 154 -0.20 -9.56 16.40
CA TYR A 154 -0.04 -8.21 15.90
C TYR A 154 1.43 -7.83 15.91
N VAL A 155 1.90 -7.25 14.81
CA VAL A 155 3.21 -6.60 14.70
C VAL A 155 2.98 -5.19 14.22
N PHE A 156 3.59 -4.20 14.88
CA PHE A 156 3.34 -2.79 14.59
C PHE A 156 4.58 -1.94 14.92
N ASP A 157 4.71 -0.83 14.24
CA ASP A 157 5.72 0.18 14.53
C ASP A 157 5.32 1.09 15.70
N ASP A 158 6.31 1.69 16.33
CA ASP A 158 6.15 2.70 17.37
C ASP A 158 7.21 3.79 17.18
N TYR A 159 6.89 4.78 16.33
CA TYR A 159 7.80 5.87 15.97
C TYR A 159 8.08 6.84 17.14
N MET A 160 7.25 6.85 18.18
CA MET A 160 7.49 7.67 19.37
C MET A 160 8.50 7.03 20.33
N SER A 161 8.85 5.76 20.15
CA SER A 161 9.83 5.02 20.96
C SER A 161 11.17 4.79 20.24
N ASN A 162 11.64 5.76 19.45
CA ASN A 162 12.82 5.67 18.56
C ASN A 162 12.67 4.61 17.48
N ASP A 163 11.56 4.65 16.74
CA ASP A 163 11.31 3.81 15.56
C ASP A 163 11.52 2.31 15.84
N VAL A 164 10.78 1.76 16.78
CA VAL A 164 10.85 0.34 17.11
C VAL A 164 9.62 -0.42 16.63
N ILE A 165 9.82 -1.67 16.24
CA ILE A 165 8.75 -2.62 15.97
C ILE A 165 8.45 -3.43 17.24
N ARG A 166 7.15 -3.56 17.53
CA ARG A 166 6.60 -4.32 18.65
C ARG A 166 5.78 -5.50 18.16
N ILE A 167 5.68 -6.52 19.00
CA ILE A 167 4.86 -7.70 18.77
C ILE A 167 3.92 -7.95 19.96
N SER A 168 2.68 -8.37 19.65
CA SER A 168 1.68 -8.82 20.62
C SER A 168 1.04 -10.10 20.14
N THR A 169 1.20 -11.17 20.87
CA THR A 169 0.72 -12.52 20.54
C THR A 169 -0.58 -12.86 21.29
N ILE A 170 -1.21 -13.97 20.91
CA ILE A 170 -2.28 -14.60 21.69
C ILE A 170 -1.68 -15.79 22.44
N LYS A 171 -1.89 -15.85 23.75
CA LYS A 171 -1.55 -17.00 24.60
C LYS A 171 -2.77 -17.39 25.41
N ASP A 172 -3.14 -18.65 25.41
CA ASP A 172 -4.31 -19.18 26.11
C ASP A 172 -5.61 -18.38 25.84
N GLY A 173 -5.81 -18.02 24.57
CA GLY A 173 -6.94 -17.22 24.10
C GLY A 173 -6.90 -15.73 24.50
N LYS A 174 -5.84 -15.27 25.17
CA LYS A 174 -5.72 -13.89 25.64
C LYS A 174 -4.60 -13.16 24.92
N ARG A 175 -4.88 -11.91 24.48
CA ARG A 175 -3.87 -11.04 23.92
C ARG A 175 -2.84 -10.67 24.98
N GLN A 176 -1.57 -10.84 24.63
CA GLN A 176 -0.45 -10.47 25.48
C GLN A 176 -0.10 -8.97 25.29
N ALA A 177 0.41 -8.37 26.36
CA ALA A 177 0.92 -6.99 26.27
C ALA A 177 2.02 -6.90 25.22
N PRO A 178 2.02 -5.86 24.37
CA PRO A 178 3.04 -5.69 23.34
C PRO A 178 4.44 -5.52 23.95
N ILE A 179 5.41 -6.22 23.37
CA ILE A 179 6.83 -6.10 23.71
C ILE A 179 7.62 -5.64 22.48
N LYS A 180 8.77 -5.00 22.69
CA LYS A 180 9.72 -4.70 21.61
C LYS A 180 10.24 -6.02 21.01
N MET A 181 10.35 -6.09 19.69
CA MET A 181 11.06 -7.17 19.05
C MET A 181 12.56 -7.09 19.35
N ASP A 182 13.29 -8.13 19.02
CA ASP A 182 14.74 -8.21 19.25
C ASP A 182 15.53 -7.16 18.44
N SER A 183 16.85 -7.08 18.72
CA SER A 183 17.74 -6.16 18.01
C SER A 183 17.97 -6.54 16.55
N VAL A 184 17.65 -7.76 16.13
CA VAL A 184 17.72 -8.14 14.70
C VAL A 184 16.72 -7.33 13.87
N VAL A 185 15.55 -7.03 14.43
CA VAL A 185 14.56 -6.13 13.82
C VAL A 185 14.86 -4.67 14.16
N ASN A 186 15.01 -4.38 15.46
CA ASN A 186 15.11 -3.02 15.98
C ASN A 186 16.59 -2.53 15.96
N THR A 187 17.20 -2.49 14.76
CA THR A 187 18.53 -1.96 14.48
C THR A 187 18.45 -1.00 13.29
N GLY A 188 19.25 0.07 13.33
CA GLY A 188 19.24 1.11 12.32
C GLY A 188 18.37 2.28 12.72
N LYS A 189 17.92 3.07 11.73
CA LYS A 189 17.00 4.21 11.89
C LYS A 189 15.76 3.95 11.05
N TRP A 190 14.69 4.69 11.32
CA TRP A 190 13.44 4.61 10.54
C TRP A 190 12.92 3.18 10.42
N THR A 191 13.09 2.36 11.48
CA THR A 191 12.60 0.98 11.52
C THR A 191 11.09 0.98 11.67
N ALA A 192 10.36 0.62 10.61
CA ALA A 192 8.91 0.84 10.55
C ALA A 192 8.18 -0.18 9.66
N HIS A 193 6.90 0.03 9.50
CA HIS A 193 5.93 -0.55 8.56
C HIS A 193 5.99 -2.08 8.45
N PRO A 194 5.92 -2.83 9.57
CA PRO A 194 6.03 -4.28 9.54
C PRO A 194 4.86 -4.95 8.81
N PHE A 195 5.18 -6.01 8.07
CA PHE A 195 4.23 -6.97 7.51
C PHE A 195 4.57 -8.37 7.99
N ILE A 196 3.67 -8.98 8.79
CA ILE A 196 3.78 -10.38 9.17
C ILE A 196 2.98 -11.26 8.21
N ALA A 197 3.58 -12.35 7.73
CA ALA A 197 2.87 -13.33 6.91
C ALA A 197 1.64 -13.88 7.64
N PRO A 198 0.53 -14.21 6.95
CA PRO A 198 -0.65 -14.80 7.58
C PRO A 198 -0.37 -16.05 8.41
N ASP A 199 0.57 -16.89 8.00
CA ASP A 199 1.03 -18.10 8.68
C ASP A 199 2.23 -17.88 9.62
N GLU A 200 2.68 -16.63 9.78
CA GLU A 200 3.85 -16.23 10.56
C GLU A 200 5.20 -16.78 10.06
N SER A 201 5.27 -17.27 8.83
CA SER A 201 6.49 -17.87 8.28
C SER A 201 7.60 -16.86 7.99
N TYR A 202 7.26 -15.57 7.83
CA TYR A 202 8.21 -14.49 7.65
C TYR A 202 7.64 -13.12 8.13
N LEU A 203 8.56 -12.19 8.34
CA LEU A 203 8.31 -10.79 8.66
C LEU A 203 9.09 -9.91 7.67
N ILE A 204 8.44 -8.92 7.06
CA ILE A 204 9.05 -7.88 6.24
C ILE A 204 8.92 -6.54 6.98
N TRP A 205 9.92 -5.68 6.90
CA TRP A 205 9.90 -4.31 7.42
C TRP A 205 10.90 -3.44 6.66
N ASP A 206 10.86 -2.15 6.87
CA ASP A 206 11.84 -1.22 6.32
C ASP A 206 12.71 -0.61 7.42
N SER A 207 13.96 -0.28 7.07
CA SER A 207 14.91 0.35 7.98
C SER A 207 16.10 0.96 7.21
N GLU A 208 16.63 2.09 7.69
CA GLU A 208 17.94 2.60 7.29
C GLU A 208 19.04 1.88 8.07
N ARG A 209 19.90 1.12 7.39
CA ARG A 209 20.97 0.35 8.02
C ARG A 209 22.30 0.56 7.31
N GLU A 210 23.39 0.48 8.06
CA GLU A 210 24.73 0.42 7.50
C GLU A 210 24.85 -0.75 6.51
N GLY A 211 25.39 -0.50 5.32
CA GLY A 211 25.47 -1.47 4.23
C GLY A 211 24.17 -1.70 3.47
N GLY A 212 23.13 -0.89 3.70
CA GLY A 212 21.95 -0.82 2.85
C GLY A 212 22.27 -0.28 1.45
N LEU A 213 21.28 -0.34 0.54
CA LEU A 213 21.42 0.15 -0.83
C LEU A 213 21.01 1.62 -0.96
N GLY A 214 19.97 2.02 -0.20
CA GLY A 214 19.40 3.37 -0.22
C GLY A 214 19.22 4.00 1.16
N ASP A 215 18.33 4.98 1.25
CA ASP A 215 18.01 5.66 2.51
C ASP A 215 17.32 4.71 3.49
N THR A 216 16.27 4.03 3.06
CA THR A 216 15.65 2.90 3.76
C THR A 216 15.48 1.75 2.79
N ASP A 217 15.76 0.55 3.26
CA ASP A 217 15.61 -0.70 2.50
C ASP A 217 14.56 -1.60 3.13
N LEU A 218 13.95 -2.45 2.32
CA LEU A 218 13.13 -3.56 2.77
C LEU A 218 14.03 -4.72 3.22
N TYR A 219 13.72 -5.22 4.42
CA TYR A 219 14.33 -6.39 5.03
C TYR A 219 13.31 -7.48 5.28
N ILE A 220 13.76 -8.73 5.26
CA ILE A 220 12.95 -9.90 5.57
C ILE A 220 13.68 -10.80 6.56
N ARG A 221 12.92 -11.47 7.44
CA ARG A 221 13.41 -12.59 8.25
C ARG A 221 12.41 -13.73 8.24
N PHE A 222 12.90 -14.94 8.39
CA PHE A 222 12.10 -16.16 8.33
C PHE A 222 11.99 -16.84 9.69
N LYS A 223 10.82 -17.41 9.99
CA LYS A 223 10.63 -18.27 11.14
C LYS A 223 11.29 -19.62 10.88
N GLN A 224 12.08 -20.10 11.84
CA GLN A 224 12.80 -21.36 11.77
C GLN A 224 11.89 -22.53 12.18
N LYS A 225 12.31 -23.77 11.92
CA LYS A 225 11.56 -24.98 12.27
C LYS A 225 11.36 -25.14 13.79
N ASP A 226 12.29 -24.64 14.61
CA ASP A 226 12.20 -24.63 16.07
C ASP A 226 11.31 -23.50 16.63
N GLY A 227 10.72 -22.67 15.75
CA GLY A 227 9.89 -21.52 16.11
C GLY A 227 10.67 -20.24 16.39
N SER A 228 11.99 -20.26 16.41
CA SER A 228 12.82 -19.06 16.51
C SER A 228 12.79 -18.25 15.22
N TRP A 229 13.26 -16.99 15.27
CA TRP A 229 13.40 -16.14 14.11
C TRP A 229 14.85 -16.09 13.63
N GLY A 230 15.07 -16.27 12.33
CA GLY A 230 16.36 -16.16 11.68
C GLY A 230 16.91 -14.73 11.62
N PRO A 231 18.07 -14.51 10.96
CA PRO A 231 18.66 -13.19 10.78
C PRO A 231 17.81 -12.28 9.88
N ALA A 232 18.07 -10.98 9.93
CA ALA A 232 17.57 -10.03 8.94
C ALA A 232 18.33 -10.20 7.61
N ILE A 233 17.62 -10.23 6.51
CA ILE A 233 18.15 -10.33 5.16
C ILE A 233 17.65 -9.09 4.39
N ASN A 234 18.58 -8.29 3.83
CA ASN A 234 18.22 -7.23 2.89
C ASN A 234 17.60 -7.86 1.63
N MET A 235 16.48 -7.33 1.14
CA MET A 235 15.77 -7.93 0.01
C MET A 235 16.50 -7.74 -1.33
N GLY A 236 17.62 -7.01 -1.35
CA GLY A 236 18.54 -6.90 -2.48
C GLY A 236 18.04 -5.97 -3.60
N ASP A 237 18.89 -5.81 -4.61
CA ASP A 237 18.75 -4.85 -5.70
C ASP A 237 17.58 -5.09 -6.68
N LYS A 238 16.95 -6.24 -6.59
CA LYS A 238 15.71 -6.53 -7.34
C LYS A 238 14.48 -5.85 -6.72
N VAL A 239 14.55 -5.56 -5.43
CA VAL A 239 13.49 -4.92 -4.63
C VAL A 239 13.91 -3.54 -4.18
N ASN A 240 15.08 -3.41 -3.57
CA ASN A 240 15.64 -2.16 -3.08
C ASN A 240 16.44 -1.43 -4.16
N SER A 241 16.65 -0.12 -3.98
CA SER A 241 17.40 0.75 -4.91
C SER A 241 18.29 1.73 -4.13
N ASP A 242 18.80 2.74 -4.79
CA ASP A 242 19.50 3.87 -4.17
C ASP A 242 18.56 4.92 -3.54
N LYS A 243 17.27 4.61 -3.47
CA LYS A 243 16.21 5.44 -2.89
C LYS A 243 15.70 4.83 -1.58
N ALA A 244 14.58 5.35 -1.08
CA ALA A 244 13.89 4.76 0.07
C ALA A 244 12.78 3.81 -0.40
N GLU A 245 12.79 2.57 0.08
CA GLU A 245 11.72 1.60 -0.06
C GLU A 245 11.06 1.33 1.30
N PHE A 246 9.73 1.33 1.33
CA PHE A 246 8.96 1.21 2.56
C PHE A 246 7.51 0.74 2.31
N TYR A 247 6.75 0.43 3.37
CA TYR A 247 5.35 -0.01 3.32
C TYR A 247 5.09 -1.32 2.59
N ALA A 248 5.97 -2.30 2.68
CA ALA A 248 5.77 -3.57 1.99
C ALA A 248 4.51 -4.32 2.45
N SER A 249 3.75 -4.87 1.51
CA SER A 249 2.62 -5.76 1.73
C SER A 249 2.64 -6.87 0.69
N VAL A 250 2.38 -8.11 1.10
CA VAL A 250 2.16 -9.20 0.15
C VAL A 250 0.69 -9.27 -0.21
N THR A 251 0.39 -9.45 -1.50
CA THR A 251 -0.99 -9.62 -1.95
C THR A 251 -1.64 -10.84 -1.28
N PRO A 252 -2.96 -10.81 -0.97
CA PRO A 252 -3.64 -11.91 -0.30
C PRO A 252 -3.55 -13.27 -1.01
N ASP A 253 -3.33 -13.28 -2.32
CA ASP A 253 -3.08 -14.50 -3.10
C ASP A 253 -1.62 -14.96 -3.09
N GLY A 254 -0.75 -14.24 -2.37
CA GLY A 254 0.66 -14.56 -2.18
C GLY A 254 1.56 -14.34 -3.40
N LYS A 255 1.09 -13.67 -4.47
CA LYS A 255 1.81 -13.62 -5.74
C LYS A 255 2.71 -12.42 -5.91
N TYR A 256 2.41 -11.28 -5.27
CA TYR A 256 3.17 -10.05 -5.42
C TYR A 256 3.43 -9.38 -4.08
N ILE A 257 4.53 -8.67 -4.01
CA ILE A 257 4.82 -7.69 -2.95
C ILE A 257 4.54 -6.32 -3.54
N LEU A 258 3.68 -5.53 -2.91
CA LEU A 258 3.54 -4.10 -3.16
C LEU A 258 4.32 -3.34 -2.09
N PHE A 259 4.95 -2.25 -2.47
CA PHE A 259 5.69 -1.36 -1.57
C PHE A 259 5.78 0.05 -2.16
N ASN A 260 6.23 1.00 -1.37
CA ASN A 260 6.49 2.35 -1.85
C ASN A 260 7.97 2.56 -2.14
N ARG A 261 8.25 3.41 -3.15
CA ARG A 261 9.58 3.91 -3.45
C ARG A 261 9.54 5.42 -3.62
N THR A 262 10.49 6.12 -3.01
CA THR A 262 10.75 7.53 -3.31
C THR A 262 11.30 7.64 -4.73
N ILE A 263 10.75 8.56 -5.53
CA ILE A 263 11.10 8.67 -6.95
C ILE A 263 12.16 9.76 -7.18
N ASP A 264 12.04 10.86 -6.43
CA ASP A 264 12.92 12.02 -6.60
C ASP A 264 13.13 12.78 -5.28
N ASP A 265 14.04 13.76 -5.33
CA ASP A 265 14.39 14.62 -4.19
C ASP A 265 13.27 15.61 -3.80
N LYS A 266 12.18 15.70 -4.57
CA LYS A 266 10.99 16.50 -4.25
C LYS A 266 10.06 15.76 -3.30
N GLY A 267 10.34 14.48 -3.03
CA GLY A 267 9.57 13.60 -2.18
C GLY A 267 8.32 13.05 -2.89
N ASN A 268 8.38 12.92 -4.20
CA ASN A 268 7.41 12.12 -4.94
C ASN A 268 7.62 10.64 -4.62
N ILE A 269 6.53 9.91 -4.48
CA ILE A 269 6.51 8.51 -4.05
C ILE A 269 5.51 7.77 -4.92
N ASP A 270 5.93 6.63 -5.45
CA ASP A 270 5.07 5.73 -6.21
C ASP A 270 4.93 4.38 -5.53
N ILE A 271 3.86 3.68 -5.89
CA ILE A 271 3.65 2.28 -5.51
C ILE A 271 4.35 1.40 -6.55
N TYR A 272 5.22 0.51 -6.06
CA TYR A 272 5.94 -0.51 -6.83
C TYR A 272 5.41 -1.90 -6.49
N TRP A 273 5.65 -2.84 -7.38
CA TRP A 273 5.38 -4.25 -7.13
C TRP A 273 6.44 -5.17 -7.75
N VAL A 274 6.54 -6.38 -7.20
CA VAL A 274 7.48 -7.41 -7.64
C VAL A 274 6.86 -8.79 -7.40
N ASP A 275 7.23 -9.79 -8.18
CA ASP A 275 6.80 -11.18 -7.97
C ASP A 275 7.28 -11.68 -6.59
N ALA A 276 6.35 -12.17 -5.77
CA ALA A 276 6.63 -12.65 -4.40
C ALA A 276 7.50 -13.92 -4.37
N GLN A 277 7.79 -14.57 -5.50
CA GLN A 277 8.81 -15.62 -5.57
C GLN A 277 10.17 -15.14 -5.06
N ILE A 278 10.44 -13.83 -5.08
CA ILE A 278 11.66 -13.26 -4.48
C ILE A 278 11.82 -13.68 -3.01
N ILE A 279 10.72 -13.82 -2.25
CA ILE A 279 10.73 -14.26 -0.85
C ILE A 279 11.38 -15.63 -0.74
N GLU A 280 10.99 -16.57 -1.59
CA GLU A 280 11.56 -17.93 -1.55
C GLU A 280 13.01 -17.98 -2.04
N THR A 281 13.42 -17.07 -2.92
CA THR A 281 14.86 -16.97 -3.32
C THR A 281 15.75 -16.49 -2.18
N LEU A 282 15.19 -15.72 -1.24
CA LEU A 282 15.90 -15.20 -0.07
C LEU A 282 15.85 -16.16 1.12
N ARG A 283 14.97 -17.16 1.08
CA ARG A 283 14.84 -18.13 2.19
C ARG A 283 16.12 -18.97 2.33
N PRO A 284 16.74 -19.00 3.52
CA PRO A 284 17.91 -19.83 3.76
C PRO A 284 17.62 -21.32 3.44
N LYS A 285 18.50 -21.94 2.67
CA LYS A 285 18.46 -23.39 2.44
C LYS A 285 18.95 -24.06 3.72
N LEU A 286 18.06 -24.76 4.42
CA LEU A 286 18.37 -25.55 5.63
C LEU A 286 18.97 -26.89 5.26
#